data_4893857822727d3c275d0a9a0f79c81b
#
_entry.id   4893857822727d3c275d0a9a0f79c81b
#
_cell.length_a   1.000
_cell.length_b   1.000
_cell.length_c   1.000
_cell.angle_alpha   90.00
_cell.angle_beta   90.00
_cell.angle_gamma   90.00
#
_symmetry.space_group_name_H-M   'P 1'
#
loop_
_entity.id
_entity.type
_entity.pdbx_description
1 polymer ?
#
loop_
_entity_poly.entity_id
_entity_poly.type
_entity_poly.pdbx_seq_one_letter_code
_entity_poly.pdbx_strand_id
1 'polypeptide(L)'
;MKKIYAFLADGLEEVECLMVVDLLRRAKLNVVTVSIKEELMVESSHKVNIKADKLIKDINFDEGNGIFLPGGIPGTPNLEACDMLKQAILKYYKEGKYLTAICAAPSIYSHLGLLKDKRATCHGSFEKEMDCKEYGGSVVTDGQFVTANGLGAALEMGLEMVSILDSEEKAGSIAEAIHFNR
;
A
#
# COMPACT_ATOMS: atom_id res chain seq x y z
N MET A 1 9.27 10.00 13.72
CA MET A 1 8.02 9.27 13.46
C MET A 1 8.08 8.81 12.01
N LYS A 2 7.84 7.51 11.74
CA LYS A 2 7.88 6.98 10.36
C LYS A 2 6.78 7.61 9.51
N LYS A 3 7.13 8.04 8.30
CA LYS A 3 6.21 8.66 7.34
C LYS A 3 5.92 7.67 6.20
N ILE A 4 4.64 7.41 5.94
CA ILE A 4 4.17 6.54 4.86
C ILE A 4 3.41 7.38 3.84
N TYR A 5 3.75 7.21 2.57
CA TYR A 5 2.99 7.77 1.46
C TYR A 5 2.03 6.74 0.88
N ALA A 6 0.74 7.01 1.00
CA ALA A 6 -0.33 6.22 0.38
C ALA A 6 -0.74 6.87 -0.94
N PHE A 7 -0.44 6.22 -2.08
CA PHE A 7 -0.68 6.79 -3.40
C PHE A 7 -2.08 6.48 -3.91
N LEU A 8 -2.77 7.52 -4.37
CA LEU A 8 -4.14 7.48 -4.86
C LEU A 8 -4.18 7.81 -6.36
N ALA A 9 -4.89 6.97 -7.11
CA ALA A 9 -5.20 7.16 -8.53
C ALA A 9 -6.70 6.96 -8.77
N ASP A 10 -7.26 7.58 -9.81
CA ASP A 10 -8.65 7.30 -10.18
C ASP A 10 -8.85 5.80 -10.42
N GLY A 11 -9.94 5.25 -9.88
CA GLY A 11 -10.25 3.84 -9.92
C GLY A 11 -9.57 2.99 -8.84
N LEU A 12 -8.98 3.61 -7.81
CA LEU A 12 -8.50 2.88 -6.62
C LEU A 12 -9.67 2.18 -5.90
N GLU A 13 -9.38 1.12 -5.17
CA GLU A 13 -10.38 0.51 -4.28
C GLU A 13 -10.36 1.27 -2.94
N GLU A 14 -11.47 1.91 -2.63
CA GLU A 14 -11.58 2.84 -1.50
C GLU A 14 -11.48 2.18 -0.13
N VAL A 15 -12.04 0.97 0.02
CA VAL A 15 -12.03 0.26 1.31
C VAL A 15 -10.61 -0.23 1.63
N GLU A 16 -9.91 -0.79 0.65
CA GLU A 16 -8.51 -1.21 0.81
C GLU A 16 -7.63 -0.02 1.22
N CYS A 17 -7.82 1.10 0.53
CA CYS A 17 -7.04 2.31 0.79
C CYS A 17 -7.34 2.88 2.18
N LEU A 18 -8.61 3.18 2.45
CA LEU A 18 -8.99 3.92 3.66
C LEU A 18 -8.87 3.06 4.93
N MET A 19 -9.08 1.75 4.84
CA MET A 19 -8.86 0.82 5.96
C MET A 19 -7.41 0.87 6.45
N VAL A 20 -6.45 0.73 5.53
CA VAL A 20 -5.02 0.76 5.89
C VAL A 20 -4.63 2.14 6.40
N VAL A 21 -5.06 3.22 5.73
CA VAL A 21 -4.77 4.61 6.15
C VAL A 21 -5.33 4.89 7.55
N ASP A 22 -6.57 4.47 7.84
CA ASP A 22 -7.20 4.67 9.16
C ASP A 22 -6.40 3.97 10.26
N LEU A 23 -6.06 2.69 10.08
CA LEU A 23 -5.32 1.91 11.06
C LEU A 23 -3.93 2.51 11.37
N LEU A 24 -3.21 2.93 10.34
CA LEU A 24 -1.91 3.57 10.50
C LEU A 24 -2.05 4.93 11.22
N ARG A 25 -3.09 5.71 10.91
CA ARG A 25 -3.37 6.98 11.59
C ARG A 25 -3.82 6.77 13.05
N ARG A 26 -4.55 5.71 13.37
CA ARG A 26 -4.84 5.30 14.77
C ARG A 26 -3.57 4.98 15.55
N ALA A 27 -2.58 4.39 14.90
CA ALA A 27 -1.25 4.17 15.49
C ALA A 27 -0.44 5.46 15.68
N LYS A 28 -0.96 6.63 15.27
CA LYS A 28 -0.25 7.91 15.25
C LYS A 28 0.94 7.96 14.28
N LEU A 29 1.01 7.06 13.33
CA LEU A 29 1.99 7.12 12.25
C LEU A 29 1.67 8.32 11.33
N ASN A 30 2.71 8.90 10.74
CA ASN A 30 2.56 10.01 9.81
C ASN A 30 2.20 9.47 8.41
N VAL A 31 0.90 9.34 8.14
CA VAL A 31 0.40 8.87 6.83
C VAL A 31 -0.08 10.06 6.01
N VAL A 32 0.51 10.22 4.84
CA VAL A 32 0.16 11.25 3.85
C VAL A 32 -0.44 10.56 2.63
N THR A 33 -1.69 10.84 2.34
CA THR A 33 -2.34 10.40 1.10
C THR A 33 -1.91 11.31 -0.05
N VAL A 34 -1.51 10.71 -1.17
CA VAL A 34 -0.87 11.41 -2.29
C VAL A 34 -1.58 11.12 -3.59
N SER A 35 -2.18 12.13 -4.20
CA SER A 35 -2.74 12.01 -5.55
C SER A 35 -1.61 12.02 -6.59
N ILE A 36 -1.65 11.07 -7.52
CA ILE A 36 -0.74 11.07 -8.69
C ILE A 36 -1.21 12.00 -9.80
N LYS A 37 -2.39 12.61 -9.64
CA LYS A 37 -3.00 13.55 -10.60
C LYS A 37 -2.48 14.98 -10.39
N GLU A 38 -2.94 15.90 -11.26
CA GLU A 38 -2.72 17.34 -11.10
C GLU A 38 -3.67 17.99 -10.08
N GLU A 39 -4.63 17.23 -9.55
CA GLU A 39 -5.62 17.66 -8.56
C GLU A 39 -5.67 16.72 -7.35
N LEU A 40 -6.10 17.24 -6.21
CA LEU A 40 -6.18 16.48 -4.97
C LEU A 40 -7.35 15.48 -4.96
N MET A 41 -8.40 15.72 -5.75
CA MET A 41 -9.59 14.88 -5.78
C MET A 41 -9.37 13.66 -6.66
N VAL A 42 -9.61 12.48 -6.08
CA VAL A 42 -9.48 11.18 -6.74
C VAL A 42 -10.82 10.45 -6.62
N GLU A 43 -11.32 9.93 -7.73
CA GLU A 43 -12.55 9.12 -7.75
C GLU A 43 -12.19 7.63 -7.65
N SER A 44 -12.78 6.92 -6.70
CA SER A 44 -12.57 5.48 -6.51
C SER A 44 -13.30 4.63 -7.55
N SER A 45 -13.06 3.31 -7.55
CA SER A 45 -13.73 2.35 -8.43
C SER A 45 -15.26 2.31 -8.23
N HIS A 46 -15.75 2.63 -7.04
CA HIS A 46 -17.17 2.69 -6.70
C HIS A 46 -17.70 4.13 -6.59
N LYS A 47 -17.05 5.08 -7.27
CA LYS A 47 -17.51 6.47 -7.40
C LYS A 47 -17.52 7.28 -6.10
N VAL A 48 -16.67 6.90 -5.15
CA VAL A 48 -16.44 7.68 -3.94
C VAL A 48 -15.32 8.69 -4.22
N ASN A 49 -15.60 9.97 -3.97
CA ASN A 49 -14.60 11.02 -4.10
C ASN A 49 -13.75 11.12 -2.83
N ILE A 50 -12.44 10.98 -2.98
CA ILE A 50 -11.47 11.04 -1.90
C ILE A 50 -10.51 12.20 -2.16
N LYS A 51 -10.39 13.12 -1.20
CA LYS A 51 -9.42 14.21 -1.27
C LYS A 51 -8.10 13.77 -0.68
N ALA A 52 -7.06 13.71 -1.49
CA ALA A 52 -5.69 13.47 -1.02
C ALA A 52 -5.13 14.64 -0.21
N ASP A 53 -4.16 14.37 0.65
CA ASP A 53 -3.48 15.41 1.45
C ASP A 53 -2.52 16.23 0.59
N LYS A 54 -1.85 15.60 -0.39
CA LYS A 54 -0.81 16.21 -1.24
C LYS A 54 -0.93 15.71 -2.69
N LEU A 55 -0.30 16.47 -3.60
CA LEU A 55 0.01 16.00 -4.94
C LEU A 55 1.39 15.33 -4.95
N ILE A 56 1.60 14.38 -5.85
CA ILE A 56 2.88 13.67 -5.97
C ILE A 56 4.05 14.61 -6.24
N LYS A 57 3.83 15.68 -6.98
CA LYS A 57 4.85 16.71 -7.28
C LYS A 57 5.24 17.57 -6.07
N ASP A 58 4.41 17.60 -5.02
CA ASP A 58 4.58 18.47 -3.85
C ASP A 58 5.17 17.72 -2.64
N ILE A 59 5.50 16.41 -2.79
CA ILE A 59 6.10 15.63 -1.71
C ILE A 59 7.61 15.52 -1.86
N ASN A 60 8.29 15.41 -0.72
CA ASN A 60 9.71 15.06 -0.68
C ASN A 60 9.86 13.57 -0.37
N PHE A 61 10.25 12.78 -1.36
CA PHE A 61 10.43 11.33 -1.21
C PHE A 61 11.53 10.96 -0.21
N ASP A 62 12.51 11.83 0.06
CA ASP A 62 13.57 11.55 1.03
C ASP A 62 13.05 11.44 2.47
N GLU A 63 11.96 12.12 2.77
CA GLU A 63 11.32 12.11 4.09
C GLU A 63 10.51 10.85 4.37
N GLY A 64 10.10 10.10 3.36
CA GLY A 64 9.28 8.91 3.50
C GLY A 64 10.08 7.68 3.96
N ASN A 65 9.42 6.83 4.74
CA ASN A 65 9.93 5.54 5.20
C ASN A 65 9.27 4.36 4.51
N GLY A 66 8.17 4.59 3.80
CA GLY A 66 7.47 3.55 3.05
C GLY A 66 6.43 4.11 2.09
N ILE A 67 6.04 3.26 1.16
CA ILE A 67 5.01 3.46 0.15
C ILE A 67 3.89 2.44 0.39
N PHE A 68 2.64 2.89 0.29
CA PHE A 68 1.47 2.04 0.25
C PHE A 68 0.71 2.25 -1.05
N LEU A 69 0.43 1.17 -1.77
CA LEU A 69 -0.32 1.13 -3.01
C LEU A 69 -1.63 0.34 -2.79
N PRO A 70 -2.80 1.00 -2.79
CA PRO A 70 -4.09 0.33 -2.81
C PRO A 70 -4.32 -0.32 -4.17
N GLY A 71 -5.21 -1.32 -4.22
CA GLY A 71 -5.64 -1.93 -5.46
C GLY A 71 -6.74 -1.15 -6.17
N GLY A 72 -7.57 -1.89 -6.88
CA GLY A 72 -8.64 -1.35 -7.72
C GLY A 72 -8.25 -1.19 -9.19
N ILE A 73 -9.27 -1.30 -10.05
CA ILE A 73 -9.13 -1.12 -11.50
C ILE A 73 -10.08 0.01 -11.92
N PRO A 74 -9.58 1.03 -12.65
CA PRO A 74 -8.25 1.16 -13.27
C PRO A 74 -7.17 1.81 -12.35
N GLY A 75 -7.35 1.87 -11.03
CA GLY A 75 -6.40 2.49 -10.10
C GLY A 75 -4.99 1.93 -10.21
N THR A 76 -4.85 0.60 -10.20
CA THR A 76 -3.54 -0.07 -10.30
C THR A 76 -2.79 0.27 -11.58
N PRO A 77 -3.36 0.11 -12.80
CA PRO A 77 -2.65 0.53 -14.01
C PRO A 77 -2.37 2.04 -14.07
N ASN A 78 -3.21 2.89 -13.48
CA ASN A 78 -2.94 4.32 -13.39
C ASN A 78 -1.74 4.61 -12.49
N LEU A 79 -1.61 3.91 -11.34
CA LEU A 79 -0.43 4.01 -10.48
C LEU A 79 0.82 3.52 -11.22
N GLU A 80 0.73 2.41 -11.93
CA GLU A 80 1.85 1.83 -12.69
C GLU A 80 2.32 2.74 -13.83
N ALA A 81 1.40 3.46 -14.47
CA ALA A 81 1.74 4.41 -15.54
C ALA A 81 2.49 5.65 -15.03
N CYS A 82 2.47 5.93 -13.72
CA CYS A 82 3.10 7.11 -13.14
C CYS A 82 4.63 6.94 -13.00
N ASP A 83 5.42 7.56 -13.89
CA ASP A 83 6.87 7.44 -13.88
C ASP A 83 7.52 7.97 -12.60
N MET A 84 7.00 9.05 -12.04
CA MET A 84 7.50 9.60 -10.77
C MET A 84 7.32 8.59 -9.62
N LEU A 85 6.21 7.89 -9.57
CA LEU A 85 5.96 6.83 -8.59
C LEU A 85 6.89 5.63 -8.81
N LYS A 86 7.08 5.18 -10.05
CA LYS A 86 8.02 4.09 -10.37
C LYS A 86 9.45 4.41 -9.93
N GLN A 87 9.92 5.62 -10.19
CA GLN A 87 11.24 6.06 -9.73
C GLN A 87 11.34 6.07 -8.20
N ALA A 88 10.28 6.51 -7.51
CA ALA A 88 10.23 6.49 -6.05
C ALA A 88 10.26 5.06 -5.49
N ILE A 89 9.51 4.13 -6.10
CA ILE A 89 9.52 2.70 -5.73
C ILE A 89 10.93 2.12 -5.85
N LEU A 90 11.61 2.34 -6.98
CA LEU A 90 12.97 1.85 -7.21
C LEU A 90 13.98 2.46 -6.24
N LYS A 91 13.83 3.75 -5.89
CA LYS A 91 14.62 4.42 -4.87
C LYS A 91 14.41 3.78 -3.49
N TYR A 92 13.14 3.60 -3.08
CA TYR A 92 12.81 3.01 -1.77
C TYR A 92 13.30 1.56 -1.66
N TYR A 93 13.21 0.81 -2.76
CA TYR A 93 13.78 -0.54 -2.81
C TYR A 93 15.28 -0.55 -2.48
N LYS A 94 16.06 0.31 -3.15
CA LYS A 94 17.50 0.42 -2.92
C LYS A 94 17.88 0.91 -1.52
N GLU A 95 17.03 1.73 -0.91
CA GLU A 95 17.21 2.29 0.42
C GLU A 95 16.70 1.37 1.55
N GLY A 96 16.12 0.21 1.23
CA GLY A 96 15.54 -0.71 2.22
C GLY A 96 14.30 -0.17 2.92
N LYS A 97 13.62 0.82 2.32
CA LYS A 97 12.36 1.39 2.82
C LYS A 97 11.19 0.50 2.48
N TYR A 98 10.11 0.56 3.26
CA TYR A 98 8.96 -0.31 3.09
C TYR A 98 8.21 -0.07 1.78
N LEU A 99 7.87 -1.17 1.12
CA LEU A 99 7.07 -1.22 -0.11
C LEU A 99 5.86 -2.11 0.16
N THR A 100 4.68 -1.51 0.27
CA THR A 100 3.48 -2.22 0.67
C THR A 100 2.39 -2.06 -0.39
N ALA A 101 1.67 -3.13 -0.70
CA ALA A 101 0.65 -3.13 -1.75
C ALA A 101 -0.42 -4.19 -1.51
N ILE A 102 -1.64 -3.94 -1.97
CA ILE A 102 -2.77 -4.84 -1.78
C ILE A 102 -3.50 -5.12 -3.11
N CYS A 103 -4.15 -6.27 -3.20
CA CYS A 103 -5.04 -6.66 -4.28
C CYS A 103 -4.30 -6.76 -5.63
N ALA A 104 -4.62 -5.93 -6.61
CA ALA A 104 -3.92 -5.88 -7.88
C ALA A 104 -2.53 -5.22 -7.78
N ALA A 105 -2.33 -4.28 -6.86
CA ALA A 105 -1.15 -3.41 -6.83
C ALA A 105 0.21 -4.11 -6.60
N PRO A 106 0.33 -5.28 -5.95
CA PRO A 106 1.60 -6.02 -5.88
C PRO A 106 2.17 -6.38 -7.26
N SER A 107 1.34 -6.48 -8.32
CA SER A 107 1.82 -6.70 -9.69
C SER A 107 2.77 -5.60 -10.16
N ILE A 108 2.60 -4.36 -9.71
CA ILE A 108 3.51 -3.25 -10.02
C ILE A 108 4.95 -3.57 -9.55
N TYR A 109 5.10 -4.10 -8.34
CA TYR A 109 6.42 -4.51 -7.83
C TYR A 109 6.98 -5.71 -8.58
N SER A 110 6.11 -6.64 -9.01
CA SER A 110 6.48 -7.78 -9.84
C SER A 110 6.99 -7.34 -11.21
N HIS A 111 6.27 -6.46 -11.91
CA HIS A 111 6.67 -5.93 -13.21
C HIS A 111 7.99 -5.14 -13.15
N LEU A 112 8.30 -4.52 -12.01
CA LEU A 112 9.60 -3.88 -11.76
C LEU A 112 10.71 -4.88 -11.40
N GLY A 113 10.41 -6.21 -11.34
CA GLY A 113 11.37 -7.26 -11.01
C GLY A 113 11.80 -7.30 -9.55
N LEU A 114 11.05 -6.68 -8.65
CA LEU A 114 11.44 -6.51 -7.25
C LEU A 114 11.04 -7.69 -6.35
N LEU A 115 10.16 -8.57 -6.81
CA LEU A 115 9.61 -9.70 -6.03
C LEU A 115 10.25 -11.05 -6.35
N LYS A 116 11.14 -11.15 -7.34
CA LYS A 116 11.67 -12.40 -7.88
C LYS A 116 12.20 -13.38 -6.81
N ASP A 117 12.87 -12.85 -5.77
CA ASP A 117 13.42 -13.67 -4.68
C ASP A 117 12.59 -13.55 -3.39
N LYS A 118 11.35 -13.08 -3.48
CA LYS A 118 10.48 -12.78 -2.35
C LYS A 118 9.25 -13.68 -2.30
N ARG A 119 8.73 -13.89 -1.10
CA ARG A 119 7.36 -14.37 -0.90
C ARG A 119 6.43 -13.19 -1.07
N ALA A 120 5.34 -13.37 -1.81
CA ALA A 120 4.36 -12.31 -2.03
C ALA A 120 2.98 -12.89 -2.32
N THR A 121 1.98 -12.04 -2.25
CA THR A 121 0.61 -12.34 -2.66
C THR A 121 -0.01 -11.16 -3.39
N CYS A 122 -1.06 -11.41 -4.15
CA CYS A 122 -1.91 -10.42 -4.81
C CYS A 122 -3.32 -10.97 -4.98
N HIS A 123 -4.21 -10.20 -5.58
CA HIS A 123 -5.52 -10.71 -5.98
C HIS A 123 -5.37 -11.83 -7.03
N GLY A 124 -6.15 -12.92 -6.88
CA GLY A 124 -6.03 -14.11 -7.72
C GLY A 124 -6.12 -13.86 -9.23
N SER A 125 -6.81 -12.79 -9.67
CA SER A 125 -6.83 -12.39 -11.09
C SER A 125 -5.47 -11.95 -11.63
N PHE A 126 -4.54 -11.57 -10.76
CA PHE A 126 -3.19 -11.07 -11.08
C PHE A 126 -2.09 -12.09 -10.76
N GLU A 127 -2.44 -13.27 -10.26
CA GLU A 127 -1.47 -14.33 -9.93
C GLU A 127 -0.48 -14.63 -11.05
N LYS A 128 -0.97 -14.66 -12.29
CA LYS A 128 -0.14 -14.92 -13.46
C LYS A 128 0.88 -13.81 -13.79
N GLU A 129 0.70 -12.64 -13.21
CA GLU A 129 1.59 -11.50 -13.36
C GLU A 129 2.67 -11.45 -12.27
N MET A 130 2.58 -12.37 -11.28
CA MET A 130 3.50 -12.42 -10.16
C MET A 130 4.74 -13.27 -10.48
N ASP A 131 5.88 -12.60 -10.71
CA ASP A 131 7.22 -13.23 -10.75
C ASP A 131 7.82 -13.14 -9.34
N CYS A 132 7.45 -14.08 -8.47
CA CYS A 132 7.89 -14.16 -7.08
C CYS A 132 8.35 -15.58 -6.73
N LYS A 133 9.17 -15.71 -5.69
CA LYS A 133 9.72 -17.01 -5.25
C LYS A 133 8.64 -17.95 -4.73
N GLU A 134 7.69 -17.41 -3.99
CA GLU A 134 6.58 -18.15 -3.39
C GLU A 134 5.34 -17.26 -3.37
N TYR A 135 4.26 -17.76 -3.94
CA TYR A 135 2.98 -17.07 -4.01
C TYR A 135 1.97 -17.68 -3.03
N GLY A 136 1.22 -16.84 -2.30
CA GLY A 136 0.11 -17.29 -1.45
C GLY A 136 -0.04 -16.48 -0.16
N GLY A 137 -1.05 -16.83 0.62
CA GLY A 137 -1.39 -16.16 1.89
C GLY A 137 -2.32 -14.96 1.74
N SER A 138 -2.95 -14.54 2.84
CA SER A 138 -3.80 -13.35 2.89
C SER A 138 -2.95 -12.08 2.95
N VAL A 139 -2.00 -12.06 3.89
CA VAL A 139 -0.98 -11.02 4.07
C VAL A 139 0.37 -11.70 4.14
N VAL A 140 1.34 -11.19 3.39
CA VAL A 140 2.70 -11.72 3.34
C VAL A 140 3.69 -10.61 3.59
N THR A 141 4.53 -10.78 4.61
CA THR A 141 5.69 -9.93 4.91
C THR A 141 6.96 -10.67 4.52
N ASP A 142 7.80 -10.06 3.68
CA ASP A 142 9.13 -10.55 3.34
C ASP A 142 10.11 -9.37 3.19
N GLY A 143 10.94 -9.19 4.22
CA GLY A 143 11.88 -8.08 4.29
C GLY A 143 11.16 -6.73 4.32
N GLN A 144 11.40 -5.91 3.31
CA GLN A 144 10.77 -4.59 3.18
C GLN A 144 9.39 -4.61 2.50
N PHE A 145 8.94 -5.78 2.00
CA PHE A 145 7.66 -5.92 1.33
C PHE A 145 6.57 -6.40 2.27
N VAL A 146 5.39 -5.76 2.18
CA VAL A 146 4.14 -6.27 2.74
C VAL A 146 3.11 -6.28 1.63
N THR A 147 2.63 -7.47 1.28
CA THR A 147 1.63 -7.65 0.22
C THR A 147 0.38 -8.32 0.78
N ALA A 148 -0.79 -7.98 0.25
CA ALA A 148 -2.06 -8.59 0.64
C ALA A 148 -2.94 -8.91 -0.57
N ASN A 149 -3.77 -9.94 -0.44
CA ASN A 149 -4.50 -10.52 -1.57
C ASN A 149 -5.80 -9.79 -1.95
N GLY A 150 -6.26 -8.82 -1.17
CA GLY A 150 -7.44 -8.03 -1.53
C GLY A 150 -8.21 -7.50 -0.33
N LEU A 151 -9.38 -6.94 -0.59
CA LEU A 151 -10.21 -6.19 0.35
C LEU A 151 -10.41 -6.94 1.68
N GLY A 152 -10.67 -8.24 1.65
CA GLY A 152 -10.86 -9.04 2.87
C GLY A 152 -9.63 -9.09 3.79
N ALA A 153 -8.43 -8.82 3.27
CA ALA A 153 -7.18 -8.79 4.01
C ALA A 153 -6.73 -7.37 4.41
N ALA A 154 -7.47 -6.33 4.02
CA ALA A 154 -7.05 -4.93 4.21
C ALA A 154 -6.86 -4.57 5.71
N LEU A 155 -7.74 -5.08 6.57
CA LEU A 155 -7.65 -4.85 8.01
C LEU A 155 -6.42 -5.55 8.59
N GLU A 156 -6.21 -6.82 8.25
CA GLU A 156 -5.05 -7.59 8.68
C GLU A 156 -3.74 -6.96 8.20
N MET A 157 -3.68 -6.52 6.93
CA MET A 157 -2.54 -5.80 6.38
C MET A 157 -2.25 -4.50 7.13
N GLY A 158 -3.27 -3.70 7.44
CA GLY A 158 -3.09 -2.47 8.20
C GLY A 158 -2.52 -2.72 9.59
N LEU A 159 -3.00 -3.75 10.29
CA LEU A 159 -2.46 -4.15 11.60
C LEU A 159 -1.04 -4.71 11.50
N GLU A 160 -0.72 -5.49 10.47
CA GLU A 160 0.63 -5.97 10.19
C GLU A 160 1.57 -4.78 9.95
N MET A 161 1.16 -3.80 9.14
CA MET A 161 1.95 -2.59 8.93
C MET A 161 2.15 -1.79 10.23
N VAL A 162 1.16 -1.71 11.11
CA VAL A 162 1.35 -1.10 12.44
C VAL A 162 2.38 -1.87 13.24
N SER A 163 2.31 -3.20 13.25
CA SER A 163 3.25 -4.05 13.97
C SER A 163 4.70 -3.79 13.54
N ILE A 164 4.98 -3.78 12.24
CA ILE A 164 6.34 -3.59 11.71
C ILE A 164 6.84 -2.14 11.75
N LEU A 165 5.93 -1.17 11.71
CA LEU A 165 6.28 0.26 11.69
C LEU A 165 6.38 0.86 13.10
N ASP A 166 5.67 0.32 14.05
CA ASP A 166 5.63 0.75 15.46
C ASP A 166 5.95 -0.45 16.38
N SER A 167 4.91 -1.24 16.73
CA SER A 167 5.06 -2.42 17.58
C SER A 167 3.84 -3.36 17.49
N GLU A 168 4.06 -4.64 17.83
CA GLU A 168 3.00 -5.64 17.95
C GLU A 168 1.98 -5.26 19.04
N GLU A 169 2.45 -4.70 20.17
CA GLU A 169 1.61 -4.21 21.26
C GLU A 169 0.64 -3.13 20.75
N LYS A 170 1.15 -2.19 19.92
CA LYS A 170 0.33 -1.13 19.33
C LYS A 170 -0.71 -1.69 18.37
N ALA A 171 -0.33 -2.64 17.54
CA ALA A 171 -1.25 -3.33 16.62
C ALA A 171 -2.35 -4.08 17.40
N GLY A 172 -1.99 -4.79 18.48
CA GLY A 172 -2.92 -5.48 19.37
C GLY A 172 -3.91 -4.53 20.05
N SER A 173 -3.42 -3.41 20.59
CA SER A 173 -4.25 -2.38 21.20
C SER A 173 -5.26 -1.77 20.22
N ILE A 174 -4.86 -1.56 18.97
CA ILE A 174 -5.77 -1.06 17.92
C ILE A 174 -6.80 -2.14 17.55
N ALA A 175 -6.39 -3.41 17.39
CA ALA A 175 -7.29 -4.51 17.09
C ALA A 175 -8.39 -4.64 18.15
N GLU A 176 -8.03 -4.56 19.43
CA GLU A 176 -8.98 -4.55 20.54
C GLU A 176 -9.95 -3.36 20.46
N ALA A 177 -9.41 -2.15 20.24
CA ALA A 177 -10.20 -0.92 20.17
C ALA A 177 -11.23 -0.89 19.02
N ILE A 178 -10.96 -1.61 17.94
CA ILE A 178 -11.89 -1.76 16.79
C ILE A 178 -12.71 -3.04 16.85
N HIS A 179 -12.64 -3.80 17.94
CA HIS A 179 -13.34 -5.08 18.14
C HIS A 179 -12.98 -6.15 17.09
N PHE A 180 -11.72 -6.16 16.63
CA PHE A 180 -11.21 -7.19 15.73
C PHE A 180 -10.50 -8.28 16.53
N ASN A 181 -11.10 -9.49 16.50
CA ASN A 181 -10.48 -10.68 17.10
C ASN A 181 -9.60 -11.37 16.04
N ARG A 182 -8.28 -11.40 16.29
CA ARG A 182 -7.33 -12.16 15.49
C ARG A 182 -7.43 -13.67 15.75
#